data_73a1251017990d49ec83a049153f50d6
#
_entry.id   73a1251017990d49ec83a049153f50d6
#
_cell.length_a   1.000
_cell.length_b   1.000
_cell.length_c   1.000
_cell.angle_alpha   90.00
_cell.angle_beta   90.00
_cell.angle_gamma   90.00
#
_symmetry.space_group_name_H-M   'P 1'
#
loop_
_entity.id
_entity.type
_entity.pdbx_description
1 polymer ?
#
loop_
_entity_poly.entity_id
_entity_poly.type
_entity_poly.pdbx_seq_one_letter_code
_entity_poly.pdbx_strand_id
1 'polypeptide(L)'
;MELSKCLELSKEILDESTKRYCEIYKIINLSNSKIYVGQAVSHILNHKRYRPYGHEGRFRCHISEAFSTKKNQSHFLNNAIRKYGVADFVVELIECCEISNADEREIYYIKELNSLYPNGYNLKNGGSVFTHSDESKKRVSNGVLNYYKDKKYERFKDIKYIDDDIEKYIKPLKRNNEQYGWYVYIDRIKADFGGVHIPLDESKTSAIEFITNLKKQLATSPNCLEVP
;
A
#
# COMPACT_ATOMS: atom_id res chain seq x y z
N MET A 1 -33.18 -1.41 -3.33
CA MET A 1 -33.83 -2.70 -3.00
C MET A 1 -33.93 -2.78 -1.48
N GLU A 2 -35.03 -3.21 -0.92
CA GLU A 2 -35.19 -3.27 0.54
C GLU A 2 -34.24 -4.32 1.14
N LEU A 3 -33.64 -4.00 2.28
CA LEU A 3 -32.67 -4.86 3.00
C LEU A 3 -33.26 -6.26 3.33
N SER A 4 -34.53 -6.32 3.70
CA SER A 4 -35.23 -7.56 3.99
C SER A 4 -35.25 -8.51 2.79
N LYS A 5 -35.57 -8.00 1.60
CA LYS A 5 -35.59 -8.77 0.35
C LYS A 5 -34.19 -9.21 -0.08
N CYS A 6 -33.14 -8.41 0.19
CA CYS A 6 -31.77 -8.79 -0.02
C CYS A 6 -31.36 -9.98 0.84
N LEU A 7 -31.69 -9.94 2.13
CA LEU A 7 -31.35 -11.01 3.08
C LEU A 7 -32.04 -12.33 2.77
N GLU A 8 -33.24 -12.31 2.20
CA GLU A 8 -33.91 -13.52 1.73
C GLU A 8 -33.23 -14.09 0.50
N LEU A 9 -33.02 -13.26 -0.54
CA LEU A 9 -32.35 -13.68 -1.78
C LEU A 9 -30.90 -14.15 -1.56
N SER A 10 -30.21 -13.62 -0.54
CA SER A 10 -28.81 -14.01 -0.26
C SER A 10 -28.63 -15.45 0.17
N LYS A 11 -29.73 -16.14 0.55
CA LYS A 11 -29.69 -17.54 1.00
C LYS A 11 -30.04 -18.54 -0.11
N GLU A 12 -30.55 -18.07 -1.25
CA GLU A 12 -31.01 -18.92 -2.33
C GLU A 12 -29.91 -19.19 -3.36
N ILE A 13 -29.95 -20.36 -4.01
CA ILE A 13 -29.11 -20.62 -5.19
C ILE A 13 -29.85 -20.07 -6.40
N LEU A 14 -29.20 -19.10 -7.08
CA LEU A 14 -29.77 -18.46 -8.26
C LEU A 14 -29.37 -19.21 -9.54
N ASP A 15 -30.28 -19.19 -10.53
CA ASP A 15 -29.99 -19.57 -11.90
C ASP A 15 -29.30 -18.41 -12.68
N GLU A 16 -28.92 -18.66 -13.94
CA GLU A 16 -28.23 -17.67 -14.77
C GLU A 16 -29.12 -16.46 -15.13
N SER A 17 -30.45 -16.60 -15.05
CA SER A 17 -31.43 -15.56 -15.39
C SER A 17 -31.66 -14.57 -14.25
N THR A 18 -31.31 -14.94 -13.03
CA THR A 18 -31.59 -14.11 -11.85
C THR A 18 -30.56 -12.99 -11.70
N LYS A 19 -31.02 -11.74 -11.66
CA LYS A 19 -30.17 -10.56 -11.52
C LYS A 19 -29.51 -10.55 -10.15
N ARG A 20 -28.16 -10.62 -10.13
CA ARG A 20 -27.36 -10.46 -8.92
C ARG A 20 -27.31 -8.98 -8.50
N TYR A 21 -27.06 -8.75 -7.23
CA TYR A 21 -26.86 -7.43 -6.64
C TYR A 21 -25.52 -7.39 -5.89
N CYS A 22 -25.15 -6.21 -5.42
CA CYS A 22 -23.99 -6.00 -4.59
C CYS A 22 -24.42 -5.61 -3.17
N GLU A 23 -23.69 -6.12 -2.20
CA GLU A 23 -23.81 -5.82 -0.79
C GLU A 23 -22.68 -4.91 -0.37
N ILE A 24 -23.00 -3.74 0.19
CA ILE A 24 -22.04 -2.88 0.88
C ILE A 24 -22.11 -3.24 2.36
N TYR A 25 -20.97 -3.54 2.94
CA TYR A 25 -20.88 -4.03 4.31
C TYR A 25 -19.77 -3.31 5.09
N LYS A 26 -19.84 -3.39 6.40
CA LYS A 26 -18.77 -2.97 7.29
C LYS A 26 -18.30 -4.13 8.15
N ILE A 27 -17.02 -4.12 8.49
CA ILE A 27 -16.40 -4.99 9.49
C ILE A 27 -15.92 -4.10 10.62
N ILE A 28 -16.38 -4.37 11.83
CA ILE A 28 -16.09 -3.59 13.03
C ILE A 28 -15.14 -4.41 13.90
N ASN A 29 -14.05 -3.78 14.33
CA ASN A 29 -13.20 -4.34 15.38
C ASN A 29 -13.71 -3.86 16.74
N LEU A 30 -14.20 -4.79 17.54
CA LEU A 30 -14.79 -4.51 18.86
C LEU A 30 -13.78 -3.96 19.88
N SER A 31 -12.49 -4.34 19.74
CA SER A 31 -11.42 -3.89 20.65
C SER A 31 -11.05 -2.40 20.50
N ASN A 32 -11.23 -1.80 19.30
CA ASN A 32 -10.79 -0.42 19.03
C ASN A 32 -11.75 0.41 18.21
N SER A 33 -12.95 -0.11 17.95
CA SER A 33 -14.04 0.50 17.18
C SER A 33 -13.67 0.93 15.75
N LYS A 34 -12.52 0.52 15.21
CA LYS A 34 -12.14 0.81 13.83
C LYS A 34 -12.95 -0.02 12.86
N ILE A 35 -13.29 0.60 11.73
CA ILE A 35 -14.18 0.03 10.73
C ILE A 35 -13.41 -0.19 9.42
N TYR A 36 -13.75 -1.27 8.73
CA TYR A 36 -13.50 -1.51 7.33
C TYR A 36 -14.81 -1.49 6.57
N VAL A 37 -14.88 -0.82 5.43
CA VAL A 37 -16.01 -0.88 4.51
C VAL A 37 -15.57 -1.63 3.26
N GLY A 38 -16.44 -2.46 2.74
CA GLY A 38 -16.20 -3.20 1.51
C GLY A 38 -17.48 -3.51 0.75
N GLN A 39 -17.29 -4.02 -0.46
CA GLN A 39 -18.37 -4.49 -1.32
C GLN A 39 -18.22 -5.97 -1.65
N ALA A 40 -19.31 -6.65 -1.85
CA ALA A 40 -19.36 -8.05 -2.25
C ALA A 40 -20.57 -8.33 -3.15
N VAL A 41 -20.35 -9.09 -4.21
CA VAL A 41 -21.49 -9.59 -4.99
C VAL A 41 -22.30 -10.60 -4.17
N SER A 42 -23.62 -10.54 -4.26
CA SER A 42 -24.51 -11.42 -3.51
C SER A 42 -24.23 -12.91 -3.77
N HIS A 43 -23.87 -13.26 -5.00
CA HIS A 43 -23.64 -14.63 -5.42
C HIS A 43 -22.42 -14.75 -6.33
N ILE A 44 -21.69 -15.85 -6.19
CA ILE A 44 -20.55 -16.23 -7.05
C ILE A 44 -20.88 -17.49 -7.88
N LEU A 45 -20.39 -17.51 -9.11
CA LEU A 45 -20.51 -18.67 -9.99
C LEU A 45 -19.62 -19.79 -9.49
N ASN A 46 -20.24 -20.93 -9.15
CA ASN A 46 -19.53 -22.14 -8.73
C ASN A 46 -20.23 -23.35 -9.36
N HIS A 47 -19.50 -24.14 -10.14
CA HIS A 47 -20.01 -25.30 -10.87
C HIS A 47 -21.31 -25.03 -11.64
N LYS A 48 -21.30 -23.97 -12.49
CA LYS A 48 -22.42 -23.52 -13.34
C LYS A 48 -23.68 -23.07 -12.57
N ARG A 49 -23.58 -22.78 -11.28
CA ARG A 49 -24.68 -22.23 -10.46
C ARG A 49 -24.19 -21.05 -9.63
N TYR A 50 -25.02 -20.06 -9.47
CA TYR A 50 -24.75 -18.91 -8.59
C TYR A 50 -25.09 -19.29 -7.15
N ARG A 51 -24.04 -19.41 -6.32
CA ARG A 51 -24.17 -19.74 -4.91
C ARG A 51 -24.08 -18.50 -4.03
N PRO A 52 -24.82 -18.46 -2.91
CA PRO A 52 -24.74 -17.38 -1.94
C PRO A 52 -23.28 -17.06 -1.53
N TYR A 53 -22.95 -15.80 -1.50
CA TYR A 53 -21.63 -15.32 -1.11
C TYR A 53 -21.73 -14.09 -0.21
N GLY A 54 -22.06 -12.90 -0.76
CA GLY A 54 -22.31 -11.66 -0.05
C GLY A 54 -21.22 -11.25 0.94
N HIS A 55 -21.61 -10.40 1.88
CA HIS A 55 -20.72 -9.88 2.93
C HIS A 55 -20.15 -10.97 3.85
N GLU A 56 -20.96 -11.95 4.24
CA GLU A 56 -20.50 -13.08 5.06
C GLU A 56 -19.45 -13.94 4.33
N GLY A 57 -19.71 -14.23 3.03
CA GLY A 57 -18.75 -14.97 2.20
C GLY A 57 -17.44 -14.21 2.04
N ARG A 58 -17.52 -12.89 1.83
CA ARG A 58 -16.33 -12.05 1.73
C ARG A 58 -15.59 -11.94 3.06
N PHE A 59 -16.29 -11.86 4.18
CA PHE A 59 -15.66 -11.86 5.51
C PHE A 59 -14.90 -13.17 5.78
N ARG A 60 -15.49 -14.32 5.43
CA ARG A 60 -14.77 -15.63 5.49
C ARG A 60 -13.50 -15.63 4.64
N CYS A 61 -13.52 -14.97 3.45
CA CYS A 61 -12.33 -14.79 2.64
C CYS A 61 -11.28 -13.94 3.35
N HIS A 62 -11.65 -12.81 3.97
CA HIS A 62 -10.72 -11.99 4.75
C HIS A 62 -10.06 -12.76 5.89
N ILE A 63 -10.82 -13.59 6.61
CA ILE A 63 -10.28 -14.47 7.65
C ILE A 63 -9.29 -15.47 7.04
N SER A 64 -9.65 -16.17 5.96
CA SER A 64 -8.76 -17.10 5.28
C SER A 64 -7.48 -16.40 4.76
N GLU A 65 -7.61 -15.24 4.17
CA GLU A 65 -6.50 -14.40 3.71
C GLU A 65 -5.58 -13.97 4.88
N ALA A 66 -6.17 -13.63 6.04
CA ALA A 66 -5.42 -13.22 7.22
C ALA A 66 -4.46 -14.31 7.71
N PHE A 67 -4.84 -15.56 7.62
CA PHE A 67 -4.03 -16.72 8.09
C PHE A 67 -3.33 -17.48 6.95
N SER A 68 -3.42 -16.98 5.72
CA SER A 68 -2.72 -17.56 4.57
C SER A 68 -1.22 -17.29 4.62
N THR A 69 -0.42 -18.28 4.23
CA THR A 69 1.04 -18.18 4.11
C THR A 69 1.50 -17.50 2.81
N LYS A 70 0.59 -17.12 1.91
CA LYS A 70 0.91 -16.47 0.64
C LYS A 70 1.46 -15.06 0.89
N LYS A 71 2.66 -14.76 0.39
CA LYS A 71 3.45 -13.56 0.69
C LYS A 71 2.81 -12.20 0.33
N ASN A 72 1.75 -12.15 -0.47
CA ASN A 72 1.22 -10.89 -1.02
C ASN A 72 -0.12 -10.43 -0.42
N GLN A 73 -0.52 -10.97 0.73
CA GLN A 73 -1.81 -10.65 1.34
C GLN A 73 -1.67 -9.84 2.64
N SER A 74 -0.94 -8.73 2.58
CA SER A 74 -0.80 -7.82 3.73
C SER A 74 -1.83 -6.71 3.71
N HIS A 75 -3.12 -7.03 3.65
CA HIS A 75 -4.16 -6.04 3.88
C HIS A 75 -4.14 -5.59 5.34
N PHE A 76 -4.36 -4.30 5.58
CA PHE A 76 -4.35 -3.72 6.92
C PHE A 76 -5.39 -4.36 7.83
N LEU A 77 -6.57 -4.68 7.29
CA LEU A 77 -7.60 -5.47 7.95
C LEU A 77 -7.10 -6.87 8.34
N ASN A 78 -6.40 -7.59 7.43
CA ASN A 78 -5.91 -8.92 7.69
C ASN A 78 -4.84 -8.93 8.80
N ASN A 79 -4.01 -7.90 8.88
CA ASN A 79 -3.07 -7.70 9.98
C ASN A 79 -3.79 -7.48 11.32
N ALA A 80 -4.89 -6.72 11.30
CA ALA A 80 -5.70 -6.50 12.49
C ALA A 80 -6.40 -7.79 12.94
N ILE A 81 -6.95 -8.59 12.02
CA ILE A 81 -7.56 -9.89 12.34
C ILE A 81 -6.54 -10.82 12.99
N ARG A 82 -5.30 -10.88 12.50
CA ARG A 82 -4.22 -11.66 13.14
C ARG A 82 -3.87 -11.17 14.54
N LYS A 83 -3.88 -9.85 14.75
CA LYS A 83 -3.49 -9.23 16.01
C LYS A 83 -4.54 -9.40 17.10
N TYR A 84 -5.81 -9.17 16.79
CA TYR A 84 -6.89 -9.11 17.77
C TYR A 84 -7.68 -10.42 17.87
N GLY A 85 -7.56 -11.30 16.87
CA GLY A 85 -8.35 -12.52 16.77
C GLY A 85 -9.68 -12.33 16.04
N VAL A 86 -10.20 -13.41 15.45
CA VAL A 86 -11.44 -13.36 14.66
C VAL A 86 -12.66 -12.97 15.50
N ALA A 87 -12.69 -13.40 16.76
CA ALA A 87 -13.81 -13.14 17.69
C ALA A 87 -14.05 -11.64 17.95
N ASP A 88 -13.03 -10.81 17.75
CA ASP A 88 -13.13 -9.35 17.94
C ASP A 88 -13.72 -8.63 16.72
N PHE A 89 -14.11 -9.35 15.68
CA PHE A 89 -14.63 -8.74 14.46
C PHE A 89 -16.07 -9.16 14.19
N VAL A 90 -16.91 -8.18 13.91
CA VAL A 90 -18.30 -8.37 13.50
C VAL A 90 -18.49 -7.80 12.10
N VAL A 91 -19.16 -8.55 11.24
CA VAL A 91 -19.55 -8.09 9.90
C VAL A 91 -21.04 -7.72 9.87
N GLU A 92 -21.36 -6.58 9.30
CA GLU A 92 -22.73 -6.09 9.19
C GLU A 92 -23.00 -5.59 7.77
N LEU A 93 -24.16 -5.97 7.23
CA LEU A 93 -24.68 -5.45 5.98
C LEU A 93 -25.16 -4.00 6.17
N ILE A 94 -24.72 -3.09 5.30
CA ILE A 94 -25.15 -1.69 5.31
C ILE A 94 -26.27 -1.47 4.28
N GLU A 95 -26.00 -1.87 3.03
CA GLU A 95 -26.88 -1.59 1.89
C GLU A 95 -26.76 -2.67 0.83
N CYS A 96 -27.86 -2.86 0.08
CA CYS A 96 -27.87 -3.63 -1.16
C CYS A 96 -28.12 -2.69 -2.34
N CYS A 97 -27.28 -2.77 -3.35
CA CYS A 97 -27.37 -1.93 -4.54
C CYS A 97 -27.17 -2.75 -5.83
N GLU A 98 -27.43 -2.12 -6.97
CA GLU A 98 -27.02 -2.69 -8.24
C GLU A 98 -25.51 -2.75 -8.35
N ILE A 99 -24.98 -3.78 -9.04
CA ILE A 99 -23.52 -3.96 -9.22
C ILE A 99 -22.89 -2.74 -9.88
N SER A 100 -23.60 -2.08 -10.80
CA SER A 100 -23.15 -0.84 -11.46
C SER A 100 -22.88 0.32 -10.49
N ASN A 101 -23.57 0.35 -9.36
CA ASN A 101 -23.49 1.44 -8.39
C ASN A 101 -22.59 1.09 -7.18
N ALA A 102 -22.06 -0.14 -7.14
CA ALA A 102 -21.34 -0.66 -5.99
C ALA A 102 -20.11 0.19 -5.62
N ASP A 103 -19.34 0.61 -6.61
CA ASP A 103 -18.13 1.44 -6.40
C ASP A 103 -18.48 2.81 -5.77
N GLU A 104 -19.54 3.46 -6.28
CA GLU A 104 -20.00 4.75 -5.76
C GLU A 104 -20.49 4.62 -4.30
N ARG A 105 -21.25 3.55 -4.02
CA ARG A 105 -21.76 3.31 -2.68
C ARG A 105 -20.66 2.94 -1.69
N GLU A 106 -19.67 2.15 -2.09
CA GLU A 106 -18.51 1.85 -1.26
C GLU A 106 -17.73 3.13 -0.92
N ILE A 107 -17.44 3.98 -1.91
CA ILE A 107 -16.74 5.27 -1.72
C ILE A 107 -17.53 6.15 -0.74
N TYR A 108 -18.84 6.24 -0.90
CA TYR A 108 -19.71 7.00 -0.02
C TYR A 108 -19.57 6.55 1.44
N TYR A 109 -19.72 5.23 1.71
CA TYR A 109 -19.67 4.71 3.07
C TYR A 109 -18.26 4.71 3.68
N ILE A 110 -17.21 4.59 2.89
CA ILE A 110 -15.83 4.77 3.37
C ILE A 110 -15.65 6.18 3.95
N LYS A 111 -16.19 7.20 3.27
CA LYS A 111 -16.15 8.59 3.71
C LYS A 111 -17.06 8.83 4.90
N GLU A 112 -18.33 8.39 4.82
CA GLU A 112 -19.35 8.59 5.85
C GLU A 112 -18.95 7.97 7.20
N LEU A 113 -18.42 6.74 7.17
CA LEU A 113 -17.99 6.01 8.36
C LEU A 113 -16.54 6.29 8.75
N ASN A 114 -15.87 7.23 8.05
CA ASN A 114 -14.48 7.61 8.29
C ASN A 114 -13.54 6.39 8.43
N SER A 115 -13.74 5.40 7.55
CA SER A 115 -13.04 4.10 7.63
C SER A 115 -11.66 4.09 6.97
N LEU A 116 -11.21 5.22 6.39
CA LEU A 116 -9.86 5.36 5.86
C LEU A 116 -8.81 5.37 6.96
N TYR A 117 -7.64 4.80 6.63
CA TYR A 117 -6.45 4.95 7.46
C TYR A 117 -6.10 6.45 7.66
N PRO A 118 -5.74 6.90 8.88
CA PRO A 118 -5.45 6.08 10.09
C PRO A 118 -6.69 5.76 10.95
N ASN A 119 -7.88 6.29 10.64
CA ASN A 119 -9.07 6.19 11.47
C ASN A 119 -9.73 4.80 11.39
N GLY A 120 -9.65 4.15 10.23
CA GLY A 120 -10.19 2.81 9.97
C GLY A 120 -9.20 1.89 9.27
N TYR A 121 -9.72 0.83 8.65
CA TYR A 121 -8.94 -0.21 8.00
C TYR A 121 -8.88 -0.11 6.48
N ASN A 122 -9.59 0.83 5.85
CA ASN A 122 -9.48 1.07 4.42
C ASN A 122 -8.18 1.83 4.10
N LEU A 123 -7.38 1.30 3.19
CA LEU A 123 -6.17 1.97 2.69
C LEU A 123 -6.44 2.81 1.43
N LYS A 124 -7.63 2.63 0.83
CA LYS A 124 -8.05 3.24 -0.42
C LYS A 124 -9.43 3.86 -0.25
N ASN A 125 -9.74 4.83 -1.10
CA ASN A 125 -11.04 5.52 -1.09
C ASN A 125 -12.21 4.66 -1.61
N GLY A 126 -11.96 3.39 -1.97
CA GLY A 126 -12.95 2.50 -2.57
C GLY A 126 -13.03 2.61 -4.09
N GLY A 127 -13.90 1.79 -4.68
CA GLY A 127 -14.14 1.75 -6.12
C GLY A 127 -13.10 0.98 -6.92
N SER A 128 -13.40 0.71 -8.19
CA SER A 128 -12.52 0.01 -9.12
C SER A 128 -11.30 0.85 -9.54
N VAL A 129 -11.40 2.19 -9.47
CA VAL A 129 -10.28 3.13 -9.65
C VAL A 129 -9.55 3.27 -8.32
N PHE A 130 -8.54 2.47 -8.14
CA PHE A 130 -7.79 2.35 -6.89
C PHE A 130 -6.96 3.59 -6.56
N THR A 131 -7.50 4.51 -5.77
CA THR A 131 -6.72 5.59 -5.17
C THR A 131 -6.48 5.32 -3.69
N HIS A 132 -5.21 5.22 -3.30
CA HIS A 132 -4.84 5.18 -1.89
C HIS A 132 -5.11 6.53 -1.23
N SER A 133 -5.43 6.54 0.07
CA SER A 133 -5.47 7.78 0.85
C SER A 133 -4.10 8.48 0.78
N ASP A 134 -4.08 9.81 0.87
CA ASP A 134 -2.83 10.58 0.79
C ASP A 134 -1.88 10.23 1.94
N GLU A 135 -2.42 9.91 3.11
CA GLU A 135 -1.63 9.41 4.25
C GLU A 135 -1.00 8.04 3.94
N SER A 136 -1.75 7.13 3.31
CA SER A 136 -1.22 5.84 2.88
C SER A 136 -0.14 6.00 1.81
N LYS A 137 -0.34 6.90 0.85
CA LYS A 137 0.67 7.23 -0.19
C LYS A 137 1.95 7.76 0.44
N LYS A 138 1.86 8.73 1.38
CA LYS A 138 3.01 9.28 2.10
C LYS A 138 3.74 8.20 2.89
N ARG A 139 3.03 7.35 3.62
CA ARG A 139 3.65 6.28 4.42
C ARG A 139 4.42 5.28 3.54
N VAL A 140 3.82 4.84 2.42
CA VAL A 140 4.50 3.95 1.47
C VAL A 140 5.70 4.64 0.85
N SER A 141 5.55 5.88 0.39
CA SER A 141 6.64 6.67 -0.18
C SER A 141 7.81 6.82 0.81
N ASN A 142 7.53 7.20 2.06
CA ASN A 142 8.56 7.34 3.09
C ASN A 142 9.24 6.01 3.42
N GLY A 143 8.48 4.91 3.50
CA GLY A 143 9.03 3.59 3.72
C GLY A 143 9.97 3.14 2.59
N VAL A 144 9.56 3.37 1.34
CA VAL A 144 10.38 3.09 0.16
C VAL A 144 11.64 3.97 0.13
N LEU A 145 11.49 5.28 0.39
CA LEU A 145 12.61 6.21 0.43
C LEU A 145 13.64 5.81 1.49
N ASN A 146 13.22 5.48 2.70
CA ASN A 146 14.11 5.04 3.77
C ASN A 146 14.83 3.74 3.41
N TYR A 147 14.12 2.74 2.90
CA TYR A 147 14.71 1.47 2.46
C TYR A 147 15.80 1.66 1.39
N TYR A 148 15.53 2.50 0.37
CA TYR A 148 16.53 2.77 -0.67
C TYR A 148 17.66 3.66 -0.17
N LYS A 149 17.42 4.55 0.78
CA LYS A 149 18.45 5.37 1.43
C LYS A 149 19.45 4.48 2.14
N ASP A 150 18.98 3.60 3.02
CA ASP A 150 19.84 2.69 3.77
C ASP A 150 20.63 1.75 2.84
N LYS A 151 19.98 1.18 1.82
CA LYS A 151 20.67 0.35 0.81
C LYS A 151 21.70 1.12 -0.01
N LYS A 152 21.48 2.40 -0.30
CA LYS A 152 22.48 3.21 -0.98
C LYS A 152 23.72 3.35 -0.12
N TYR A 153 23.60 3.69 1.16
CA TYR A 153 24.72 3.79 2.07
C TYR A 153 25.46 2.46 2.26
N GLU A 154 24.74 1.35 2.40
CA GLU A 154 25.34 0.02 2.54
C GLU A 154 26.28 -0.34 1.37
N ARG A 155 25.93 0.07 0.14
CA ARG A 155 26.75 -0.17 -1.06
C ARG A 155 28.10 0.58 -1.00
N PHE A 156 28.19 1.68 -0.26
CA PHE A 156 29.36 2.54 -0.15
C PHE A 156 30.15 2.32 1.16
N LYS A 157 29.81 1.30 1.93
CA LYS A 157 30.43 1.03 3.25
C LYS A 157 31.93 0.77 3.21
N ASP A 158 32.45 0.27 2.09
CA ASP A 158 33.87 -0.09 1.92
C ASP A 158 34.73 1.07 1.34
N ILE A 159 34.12 2.21 1.05
CA ILE A 159 34.81 3.41 0.59
C ILE A 159 35.63 3.98 1.74
N LYS A 160 36.92 4.20 1.49
CA LYS A 160 37.86 4.67 2.50
C LYS A 160 38.12 6.18 2.47
N TYR A 161 37.93 6.81 1.31
CA TYR A 161 38.26 8.21 1.12
C TYR A 161 37.31 8.90 0.12
N ILE A 162 36.91 10.12 0.42
CA ILE A 162 36.18 11.02 -0.48
C ILE A 162 36.91 12.38 -0.45
N ASP A 163 37.27 12.85 -1.64
CA ASP A 163 37.92 14.15 -1.85
C ASP A 163 37.05 15.32 -1.42
N ASP A 164 37.68 16.49 -1.19
CA ASP A 164 36.97 17.72 -0.85
C ASP A 164 36.13 18.23 -2.02
N ASP A 165 36.59 18.07 -3.25
CA ASP A 165 35.82 18.34 -4.46
C ASP A 165 34.81 17.21 -4.71
N ILE A 166 33.64 17.33 -4.07
CA ILE A 166 32.56 16.34 -4.19
C ILE A 166 31.86 16.38 -5.55
N GLU A 167 31.92 17.48 -6.29
CA GLU A 167 31.23 17.63 -7.58
C GLU A 167 31.78 16.66 -8.64
N LYS A 168 33.06 16.29 -8.56
CA LYS A 168 33.67 15.32 -9.48
C LYS A 168 33.02 13.94 -9.45
N TYR A 169 32.35 13.58 -8.33
CA TYR A 169 31.65 12.32 -8.16
C TYR A 169 30.20 12.35 -8.64
N ILE A 170 29.64 13.55 -8.96
CA ILE A 170 28.26 13.76 -9.36
C ILE A 170 28.19 13.91 -10.89
N LYS A 171 27.46 13.02 -11.53
CA LYS A 171 27.36 12.98 -12.99
C LYS A 171 25.90 12.97 -13.46
N PRO A 172 25.61 13.55 -14.65
CA PRO A 172 24.26 13.57 -15.19
C PRO A 172 23.78 12.17 -15.56
N LEU A 173 22.58 11.82 -15.09
CA LEU A 173 21.87 10.60 -15.43
C LEU A 173 21.01 10.87 -16.68
N LYS A 174 21.33 10.18 -17.80
CA LYS A 174 20.71 10.42 -19.10
C LYS A 174 19.99 9.17 -19.63
N ARG A 175 18.90 9.37 -20.34
CA ARG A 175 18.18 8.36 -21.13
C ARG A 175 17.79 8.99 -22.46
N ASN A 176 18.08 8.33 -23.57
CA ASN A 176 17.83 8.86 -24.95
C ASN A 176 18.42 10.26 -25.15
N ASN A 177 19.62 10.52 -24.66
CA ASN A 177 20.30 11.82 -24.64
C ASN A 177 19.65 12.94 -23.80
N GLU A 178 18.52 12.71 -23.17
CA GLU A 178 17.87 13.65 -22.25
C GLU A 178 18.27 13.36 -20.80
N GLN A 179 18.62 14.42 -20.08
CA GLN A 179 18.95 14.28 -18.66
C GLN A 179 17.66 14.24 -17.83
N TYR A 180 17.55 13.22 -16.95
CA TYR A 180 16.39 13.04 -16.05
C TYR A 180 16.81 12.91 -14.59
N GLY A 181 18.08 13.15 -14.25
CA GLY A 181 18.55 13.11 -12.88
C GLY A 181 20.07 13.21 -12.81
N TRP A 182 20.60 12.83 -11.66
CA TRP A 182 22.01 12.77 -11.38
C TRP A 182 22.38 11.42 -10.74
N TYR A 183 23.64 11.03 -10.80
CA TYR A 183 24.15 9.88 -10.08
C TYR A 183 25.47 10.20 -9.43
N VAL A 184 25.73 9.51 -8.33
CA VAL A 184 27.01 9.51 -7.64
C VAL A 184 27.81 8.30 -8.08
N TYR A 185 29.10 8.49 -8.38
CA TYR A 185 30.01 7.43 -8.81
C TYR A 185 31.33 7.55 -8.07
N ILE A 186 31.61 6.58 -7.19
CA ILE A 186 32.83 6.50 -6.36
C ILE A 186 33.29 5.05 -6.38
N ASP A 187 34.56 4.79 -6.66
CA ASP A 187 35.20 3.46 -6.63
C ASP A 187 34.39 2.36 -7.34
N ARG A 188 33.91 2.66 -8.55
CA ARG A 188 33.08 1.78 -9.37
C ARG A 188 31.66 1.51 -8.80
N ILE A 189 31.30 2.15 -7.71
CA ILE A 189 29.96 2.05 -7.14
C ILE A 189 29.12 3.21 -7.61
N LYS A 190 27.89 2.93 -8.05
CA LYS A 190 26.94 3.91 -8.57
C LYS A 190 25.68 3.97 -7.70
N ALA A 191 25.24 5.19 -7.42
CA ALA A 191 23.91 5.45 -6.83
C ALA A 191 23.18 6.53 -7.63
N ASP A 192 21.97 6.21 -8.08
CA ASP A 192 21.14 7.09 -8.89
C ASP A 192 20.23 7.96 -8.01
N PHE A 193 20.12 9.23 -8.39
CA PHE A 193 19.25 10.24 -7.81
C PHE A 193 18.47 10.89 -8.96
N GLY A 194 17.21 10.58 -9.08
CA GLY A 194 16.38 11.10 -10.16
C GLY A 194 15.22 10.19 -10.48
N GLY A 195 14.32 10.69 -11.29
CA GLY A 195 13.13 9.98 -11.75
C GLY A 195 12.28 10.92 -12.60
N VAL A 196 11.33 10.37 -13.35
CA VAL A 196 10.48 11.12 -14.30
C VAL A 196 9.73 12.29 -13.65
N HIS A 197 9.52 12.24 -12.32
CA HIS A 197 8.77 13.25 -11.57
C HIS A 197 9.61 14.03 -10.55
N ILE A 198 10.95 13.88 -10.59
CA ILE A 198 11.85 14.59 -9.67
C ILE A 198 12.55 15.70 -10.45
N PRO A 199 12.43 16.97 -10.05
CA PRO A 199 13.16 18.07 -10.66
C PRO A 199 14.67 17.85 -10.62
N LEU A 200 15.39 18.35 -11.64
CA LEU A 200 16.84 18.13 -11.77
C LEU A 200 17.65 18.74 -10.63
N ASP A 201 17.21 19.88 -10.13
CA ASP A 201 17.81 20.60 -8.98
C ASP A 201 17.62 19.81 -7.67
N GLU A 202 16.42 19.29 -7.39
CA GLU A 202 16.18 18.40 -6.26
C GLU A 202 17.01 17.12 -6.35
N SER A 203 17.11 16.55 -7.53
CA SER A 203 17.92 15.37 -7.80
C SER A 203 19.42 15.64 -7.54
N LYS A 204 19.92 16.81 -7.94
CA LYS A 204 21.31 17.24 -7.69
C LYS A 204 21.55 17.46 -6.21
N THR A 205 20.65 18.18 -5.53
CA THR A 205 20.70 18.41 -4.09
C THR A 205 20.78 17.10 -3.31
N SER A 206 19.92 16.14 -3.64
CA SER A 206 19.92 14.81 -3.01
C SER A 206 21.26 14.06 -3.20
N ALA A 207 21.88 14.18 -4.37
CA ALA A 207 23.19 13.60 -4.64
C ALA A 207 24.32 14.26 -3.81
N ILE A 208 24.29 15.59 -3.68
CA ILE A 208 25.23 16.37 -2.86
C ILE A 208 25.08 15.99 -1.38
N GLU A 209 23.86 15.97 -0.86
CA GLU A 209 23.59 15.57 0.53
C GLU A 209 24.06 14.15 0.83
N PHE A 210 23.85 13.24 -0.11
CA PHE A 210 24.31 11.85 0.04
C PHE A 210 25.82 11.77 0.20
N ILE A 211 26.61 12.41 -0.68
CA ILE A 211 28.08 12.39 -0.59
C ILE A 211 28.55 13.09 0.68
N THR A 212 27.94 14.23 1.04
CA THR A 212 28.31 14.98 2.24
C THR A 212 28.10 14.14 3.51
N ASN A 213 26.99 13.42 3.59
CA ASN A 213 26.69 12.52 4.70
C ASN A 213 27.64 11.31 4.73
N LEU A 214 27.95 10.73 3.56
CA LEU A 214 28.90 9.63 3.43
C LEU A 214 30.30 10.07 3.92
N LYS A 215 30.76 11.26 3.52
CA LYS A 215 32.02 11.83 3.98
C LYS A 215 32.05 12.05 5.50
N LYS A 216 30.96 12.54 6.08
CA LYS A 216 30.83 12.66 7.55
C LYS A 216 30.93 11.32 8.25
N GLN A 217 30.28 10.27 7.72
CA GLN A 217 30.37 8.92 8.29
C GLN A 217 31.80 8.36 8.26
N LEU A 218 32.52 8.59 7.17
CA LEU A 218 33.92 8.21 7.05
C LEU A 218 34.82 8.93 8.08
N ALA A 219 34.61 10.22 8.30
CA ALA A 219 35.35 11.00 9.28
C ALA A 219 35.08 10.60 10.74
N THR A 220 33.92 9.99 11.03
CA THR A 220 33.51 9.52 12.37
C THR A 220 33.85 8.05 12.62
N SER A 221 34.29 7.31 11.60
CA SER A 221 34.66 5.90 11.71
C SER A 221 36.01 5.75 12.44
N PRO A 222 36.12 4.90 13.45
CA PRO A 222 37.35 4.79 14.28
C PRO A 222 38.60 4.26 13.54
N ASN A 223 38.48 3.91 12.27
CA ASN A 223 39.59 3.37 11.46
C ASN A 223 40.47 4.42 10.74
N CYS A 224 40.27 5.73 11.00
CA CYS A 224 41.07 6.80 10.37
C CYS A 224 42.30 7.26 11.19
N LEU A 225 42.71 6.54 12.23
CA LEU A 225 43.86 6.89 13.06
C LEU A 225 45.02 5.91 12.91
N GLU A 226 45.41 5.53 11.69
CA GLU A 226 46.71 4.93 11.43
C GLU A 226 47.07 5.08 9.95
N VAL A 227 47.65 6.21 9.61
CA VAL A 227 48.57 6.29 8.44
C VAL A 227 49.87 6.95 8.97
N PRO A 228 51.00 6.23 8.93
CA PRO A 228 52.27 6.72 9.38
C PRO A 228 52.85 7.87 8.51
#